data_a95d61b7caec9976039889bcf8963c0b
#
_entry.id   a95d61b7caec9976039889bcf8963c0b
#
_cell.length_a   1.000
_cell.length_b   1.000
_cell.length_c   1.000
_cell.angle_alpha   90.00
_cell.angle_beta   90.00
_cell.angle_gamma   90.00
#
_symmetry.space_group_name_H-M   'P 1'
#
loop_
_entity.id
_entity.type
_entity.pdbx_description
1 polymer ?
#
loop_
_entity_poly.entity_id
_entity_poly.type
_entity_poly.pdbx_seq_one_letter_code
_entity_poly.pdbx_strand_id
1 'polypeptide(L)'
;MKRLLLFLFFLFLAFPSFAQDNRYDEYFRKYSKRYFGVGFDWKIFKAQAMAESNLSPDARSWVGAIGIMQLIPSTFKEIQSINPDFNNINDPRWNIAAGIYYNRNLWWAWTDPQTTQDKLCFMFGSYNAGIGTISRAKNKARETQLDHTVWESIESVAPTMRGWRYRETLGYIEKINGYYAKVAKKQNGLKDFEGK
;
A
#
# COMPACT_ATOMS: atom_id res chain seq x y z
N MET A 1 -4.01 26.47 62.58
CA MET A 1 -3.18 26.42 61.39
C MET A 1 -3.51 25.13 60.61
N LYS A 2 -4.35 25.21 59.58
CA LYS A 2 -4.74 24.04 58.74
C LYS A 2 -3.77 23.97 57.57
N ARG A 3 -2.96 22.90 57.48
CA ARG A 3 -2.08 22.64 56.33
C ARG A 3 -2.92 22.02 55.22
N LEU A 4 -3.08 22.75 54.12
CA LEU A 4 -3.69 22.31 52.88
C LEU A 4 -2.65 21.48 52.08
N LEU A 5 -2.82 20.16 52.00
CA LEU A 5 -2.03 19.29 51.13
C LEU A 5 -2.63 19.39 49.73
N LEU A 6 -1.88 20.05 48.81
CA LEU A 6 -2.19 20.02 47.38
C LEU A 6 -1.72 18.67 46.81
N PHE A 7 -2.65 17.79 46.48
CA PHE A 7 -2.38 16.60 45.67
C PHE A 7 -2.30 17.01 44.20
N LEU A 8 -1.10 17.11 43.63
CA LEU A 8 -0.87 17.24 42.18
C LEU A 8 -1.17 15.88 41.53
N PHE A 9 -2.35 15.77 40.92
CA PHE A 9 -2.73 14.63 40.10
C PHE A 9 -2.00 14.76 38.74
N PHE A 10 -0.87 14.08 38.59
CA PHE A 10 -0.22 13.93 37.29
C PHE A 10 -1.08 13.03 36.39
N LEU A 11 -1.89 13.64 35.54
CA LEU A 11 -2.61 12.94 34.48
C LEU A 11 -1.61 12.44 33.46
N PHE A 12 -1.14 11.20 33.57
CA PHE A 12 -0.37 10.53 32.54
C PHE A 12 -1.29 10.31 31.33
N LEU A 13 -1.29 11.22 30.38
CA LEU A 13 -1.85 10.99 29.05
C LEU A 13 -0.97 9.92 28.39
N ALA A 14 -1.38 8.66 28.50
CA ALA A 14 -0.82 7.57 27.74
C ALA A 14 -1.17 7.82 26.25
N PHE A 15 -0.28 8.49 25.52
CA PHE A 15 -0.34 8.49 24.07
C PHE A 15 -0.20 7.04 23.63
N PRO A 16 -1.15 6.49 22.83
CA PRO A 16 -0.97 5.16 22.27
C PRO A 16 0.32 5.17 21.48
N SER A 17 1.36 4.54 22.03
CA SER A 17 2.56 4.24 21.27
C SER A 17 2.12 3.31 20.13
N PHE A 18 2.09 3.81 18.90
CA PHE A 18 1.99 2.97 17.71
C PHE A 18 3.28 2.12 17.68
N ALA A 19 3.27 1.01 18.42
CA ALA A 19 4.30 0.01 18.30
C ALA A 19 4.30 -0.44 16.83
N GLN A 20 5.40 -0.19 16.14
CA GLN A 20 5.54 -0.62 14.75
C GLN A 20 5.48 -2.15 14.73
N ASP A 21 4.48 -2.70 14.08
CA ASP A 21 4.36 -4.13 13.86
C ASP A 21 5.40 -4.56 12.82
N ASN A 22 6.49 -5.15 13.28
CA ASN A 22 7.61 -5.60 12.45
C ASN A 22 7.54 -7.08 12.08
N ARG A 23 6.47 -7.78 12.49
CA ARG A 23 6.31 -9.24 12.32
C ARG A 23 6.51 -9.72 10.88
N TYR A 24 6.25 -8.87 9.88
CA TYR A 24 6.29 -9.23 8.47
C TYR A 24 7.37 -8.49 7.67
N ASP A 25 8.21 -7.67 8.31
CA ASP A 25 9.23 -6.85 7.63
C ASP A 25 10.19 -7.68 6.79
N GLU A 26 10.56 -8.87 7.28
CA GLU A 26 11.42 -9.80 6.55
C GLU A 26 10.78 -10.25 5.22
N TYR A 27 9.48 -10.54 5.21
CA TYR A 27 8.76 -10.94 4.00
C TYR A 27 8.67 -9.77 3.00
N PHE A 28 8.36 -8.55 3.47
CA PHE A 28 8.34 -7.37 2.61
C PHE A 28 9.72 -7.12 1.99
N ARG A 29 10.81 -7.16 2.76
CA ARG A 29 12.19 -7.01 2.25
C ARG A 29 12.54 -8.08 1.23
N LYS A 30 12.29 -9.35 1.57
CA LYS A 30 12.62 -10.49 0.73
C LYS A 30 11.93 -10.42 -0.63
N TYR A 31 10.61 -10.21 -0.64
CA TYR A 31 9.83 -10.25 -1.88
C TYR A 31 9.93 -8.97 -2.69
N SER A 32 10.12 -7.80 -2.05
CA SER A 32 10.47 -6.58 -2.78
C SER A 32 11.80 -6.73 -3.52
N LYS A 33 12.84 -7.22 -2.83
CA LYS A 33 14.13 -7.51 -3.46
C LYS A 33 14.01 -8.51 -4.61
N ARG A 34 13.21 -9.58 -4.43
CA ARG A 34 13.02 -10.63 -5.44
C ARG A 34 12.35 -10.10 -6.70
N TYR A 35 11.34 -9.25 -6.59
CA TYR A 35 10.47 -8.86 -7.69
C TYR A 35 10.78 -7.49 -8.29
N PHE A 36 11.38 -6.58 -7.52
CA PHE A 36 11.70 -5.22 -7.95
C PHE A 36 13.21 -4.90 -7.93
N GLY A 37 14.03 -5.77 -7.33
CA GLY A 37 15.48 -5.58 -7.23
C GLY A 37 15.93 -4.96 -5.92
N VAL A 38 17.27 -4.90 -5.73
CA VAL A 38 17.92 -4.54 -4.45
C VAL A 38 17.66 -3.09 -4.03
N GLY A 39 17.48 -2.16 -4.97
CA GLY A 39 17.33 -0.73 -4.69
C GLY A 39 15.89 -0.29 -4.43
N PHE A 40 14.90 -1.17 -4.57
CA PHE A 40 13.50 -0.80 -4.40
C PHE A 40 13.13 -0.74 -2.90
N ASP A 41 12.50 0.38 -2.47
CA ASP A 41 12.13 0.54 -1.07
C ASP A 41 10.91 -0.32 -0.69
N TRP A 42 11.18 -1.43 -0.02
CA TRP A 42 10.18 -2.39 0.45
C TRP A 42 9.10 -1.79 1.36
N LYS A 43 9.39 -0.65 2.01
CA LYS A 43 8.45 0.01 2.93
C LYS A 43 7.20 0.49 2.23
N ILE A 44 7.26 0.73 0.92
CA ILE A 44 6.08 1.12 0.14
C ILE A 44 5.02 0.00 0.12
N PHE A 45 5.44 -1.27 0.04
CA PHE A 45 4.53 -2.41 0.10
C PHE A 45 4.03 -2.70 1.51
N LYS A 46 4.84 -2.42 2.53
CA LYS A 46 4.35 -2.44 3.92
C LYS A 46 3.29 -1.37 4.14
N ALA A 47 3.49 -0.16 3.63
CA ALA A 47 2.51 0.92 3.69
C ALA A 47 1.22 0.55 2.95
N GLN A 48 1.33 -0.10 1.80
CA GLN A 48 0.19 -0.65 1.08
C GLN A 48 -0.57 -1.68 1.95
N ALA A 49 0.11 -2.65 2.54
CA ALA A 49 -0.49 -3.65 3.41
C ALA A 49 -1.17 -3.05 4.66
N MET A 50 -0.61 -1.95 5.18
CA MET A 50 -1.27 -1.17 6.24
C MET A 50 -2.56 -0.51 5.73
N ALA A 51 -2.59 -0.01 4.50
CA ALA A 51 -3.80 0.55 3.89
C ALA A 51 -4.86 -0.52 3.60
N GLU A 52 -4.45 -1.74 3.21
CA GLU A 52 -5.33 -2.87 2.89
C GLU A 52 -6.00 -3.48 4.11
N SER A 53 -5.24 -3.80 5.16
CA SER A 53 -5.73 -4.61 6.28
C SER A 53 -5.20 -4.19 7.64
N ASN A 54 -4.39 -3.13 7.72
CA ASN A 54 -3.59 -2.81 8.90
C ASN A 54 -2.69 -3.99 9.35
N LEU A 55 -2.13 -4.72 8.38
CA LEU A 55 -1.28 -5.91 8.56
C LEU A 55 -2.01 -7.10 9.23
N SER A 56 -3.34 -7.17 9.16
CA SER A 56 -4.11 -8.27 9.72
C SER A 56 -4.11 -9.48 8.76
N PRO A 57 -3.58 -10.65 9.20
CA PRO A 57 -3.56 -11.84 8.37
C PRO A 57 -4.95 -12.46 8.16
N ASP A 58 -5.87 -12.22 9.10
CA ASP A 58 -7.21 -12.80 9.08
C ASP A 58 -8.25 -11.87 8.45
N ALA A 59 -7.81 -10.72 7.92
CA ALA A 59 -8.71 -9.74 7.32
C ALA A 59 -9.47 -10.35 6.12
N ARG A 60 -10.78 -10.06 6.09
CA ARG A 60 -11.69 -10.44 5.02
C ARG A 60 -12.52 -9.23 4.61
N SER A 61 -12.59 -8.94 3.31
CA SER A 61 -13.50 -7.91 2.83
C SER A 61 -14.85 -8.50 2.43
N TRP A 62 -15.84 -7.63 2.28
CA TRP A 62 -17.17 -8.03 1.80
C TRP A 62 -17.17 -8.57 0.37
N VAL A 63 -16.16 -8.23 -0.45
CA VAL A 63 -15.95 -8.77 -1.80
C VAL A 63 -15.13 -10.05 -1.81
N GLY A 64 -14.76 -10.59 -0.64
CA GLY A 64 -14.00 -11.83 -0.50
C GLY A 64 -12.49 -11.67 -0.63
N ALA A 65 -11.94 -10.46 -0.56
CA ALA A 65 -10.49 -10.26 -0.49
C ALA A 65 -9.93 -10.78 0.84
N ILE A 66 -8.71 -11.32 0.82
CA ILE A 66 -8.14 -12.11 1.91
C ILE A 66 -6.77 -11.60 2.32
N GLY A 67 -6.56 -11.50 3.65
CA GLY A 67 -5.28 -11.39 4.31
C GLY A 67 -4.63 -10.02 4.24
N ILE A 68 -3.33 -9.99 4.52
CA ILE A 68 -2.53 -8.77 4.71
C ILE A 68 -2.59 -7.83 3.50
N MET A 69 -2.52 -8.39 2.28
CA MET A 69 -2.54 -7.65 1.02
C MET A 69 -3.91 -7.65 0.34
N GLN A 70 -4.97 -8.12 1.02
CA GLN A 70 -6.34 -8.16 0.51
C GLN A 70 -6.44 -8.70 -0.93
N LEU A 71 -5.89 -9.88 -1.15
CA LEU A 71 -5.93 -10.54 -2.45
C LEU A 71 -7.29 -11.19 -2.71
N ILE A 72 -7.83 -10.99 -3.90
CA ILE A 72 -8.99 -11.75 -4.38
C ILE A 72 -8.56 -13.18 -4.69
N PRO A 73 -9.32 -14.21 -4.30
CA PRO A 73 -8.96 -15.61 -4.52
C PRO A 73 -8.68 -15.98 -5.98
N SER A 74 -9.41 -15.41 -6.94
CA SER A 74 -9.15 -15.63 -8.37
C SER A 74 -7.79 -15.08 -8.80
N THR A 75 -7.44 -13.86 -8.34
CA THR A 75 -6.12 -13.27 -8.61
C THR A 75 -4.99 -14.10 -8.00
N PHE A 76 -5.18 -14.59 -6.76
CA PHE A 76 -4.19 -15.48 -6.14
C PHE A 76 -4.03 -16.79 -6.94
N LYS A 77 -5.14 -17.37 -7.42
CA LYS A 77 -5.12 -18.59 -8.23
C LYS A 77 -4.40 -18.40 -9.57
N GLU A 78 -4.57 -17.25 -10.22
CA GLU A 78 -3.82 -16.89 -11.43
C GLU A 78 -2.32 -16.81 -11.15
N ILE A 79 -1.93 -16.14 -10.05
CA ILE A 79 -0.54 -16.04 -9.63
C ILE A 79 0.03 -17.44 -9.33
N GLN A 80 -0.73 -18.27 -8.62
CA GLN A 80 -0.36 -19.65 -8.28
C GLN A 80 -0.15 -20.51 -9.53
N SER A 81 -0.95 -20.35 -10.58
CA SER A 81 -0.79 -21.10 -11.84
C SER A 81 0.53 -20.82 -12.55
N ILE A 82 1.11 -19.62 -12.36
CA ILE A 82 2.40 -19.20 -12.93
C ILE A 82 3.55 -19.52 -11.95
N ASN A 83 3.28 -19.45 -10.66
CA ASN A 83 4.25 -19.68 -9.58
C ASN A 83 3.70 -20.72 -8.58
N PRO A 84 3.88 -22.01 -8.82
CA PRO A 84 3.32 -23.07 -7.96
C PRO A 84 3.79 -23.05 -6.50
N ASP A 85 4.89 -22.33 -6.19
CA ASP A 85 5.37 -22.14 -4.82
C ASP A 85 4.37 -21.38 -3.92
N PHE A 86 3.46 -20.59 -4.52
CA PHE A 86 2.40 -19.92 -3.78
C PHE A 86 1.31 -20.92 -3.41
N ASN A 87 1.35 -21.50 -2.21
CA ASN A 87 0.47 -22.61 -1.87
C ASN A 87 -0.77 -22.24 -1.04
N ASN A 88 -0.73 -21.14 -0.26
CA ASN A 88 -1.83 -20.80 0.64
C ASN A 88 -2.03 -19.29 0.76
N ILE A 89 -3.18 -18.79 0.30
CA ILE A 89 -3.55 -17.36 0.39
C ILE A 89 -3.71 -16.87 1.85
N ASN A 90 -4.01 -17.77 2.80
CA ASN A 90 -4.17 -17.42 4.21
C ASN A 90 -2.83 -17.35 4.96
N ASP A 91 -1.76 -17.89 4.38
CA ASP A 91 -0.41 -17.77 4.95
C ASP A 91 0.12 -16.36 4.71
N PRO A 92 0.48 -15.60 5.77
CA PRO A 92 1.00 -14.23 5.66
C PRO A 92 2.16 -14.08 4.68
N ARG A 93 3.08 -15.04 4.66
CA ARG A 93 4.23 -15.03 3.77
C ARG A 93 3.79 -15.08 2.31
N TRP A 94 2.89 -16.01 1.97
CA TRP A 94 2.44 -16.18 0.59
C TRP A 94 1.48 -15.11 0.15
N ASN A 95 0.66 -14.59 1.06
CA ASN A 95 -0.21 -13.45 0.81
C ASN A 95 0.60 -12.19 0.47
N ILE A 96 1.64 -11.87 1.26
CA ILE A 96 2.57 -10.76 0.98
C ILE A 96 3.32 -10.98 -0.34
N ALA A 97 3.88 -12.18 -0.54
CA ALA A 97 4.63 -12.51 -1.73
C ALA A 97 3.79 -12.34 -3.00
N ALA A 98 2.55 -12.84 -2.99
CA ALA A 98 1.62 -12.74 -4.12
C ALA A 98 1.17 -11.31 -4.37
N GLY A 99 0.89 -10.52 -3.32
CA GLY A 99 0.54 -9.11 -3.44
C GLY A 99 1.65 -8.28 -4.07
N ILE A 100 2.91 -8.50 -3.66
CA ILE A 100 4.07 -7.82 -4.26
C ILE A 100 4.31 -8.31 -5.70
N TYR A 101 4.12 -9.59 -5.98
CA TYR A 101 4.20 -10.12 -7.34
C TYR A 101 3.12 -9.52 -8.25
N TYR A 102 1.89 -9.36 -7.76
CA TYR A 102 0.82 -8.69 -8.51
C TYR A 102 1.16 -7.22 -8.79
N ASN A 103 1.68 -6.50 -7.80
CA ASN A 103 2.20 -5.14 -8.00
C ASN A 103 3.29 -5.09 -9.08
N ARG A 104 4.21 -6.08 -9.11
CA ARG A 104 5.23 -6.16 -10.17
C ARG A 104 4.60 -6.26 -11.56
N ASN A 105 3.57 -7.07 -11.72
CA ASN A 105 2.89 -7.21 -13.01
C ASN A 105 2.23 -5.88 -13.42
N LEU A 106 1.59 -5.19 -12.49
CA LEU A 106 1.00 -3.87 -12.73
C LEU A 106 2.07 -2.81 -13.02
N TRP A 107 3.21 -2.84 -12.34
CA TRP A 107 4.35 -1.94 -12.58
C TRP A 107 4.89 -2.06 -13.99
N TRP A 108 5.03 -3.27 -14.51
CA TRP A 108 5.52 -3.51 -15.86
C TRP A 108 4.47 -3.28 -16.94
N ALA A 109 3.20 -3.33 -16.60
CA ALA A 109 2.12 -2.99 -17.53
C ALA A 109 2.08 -1.47 -17.84
N TRP A 110 2.60 -0.62 -16.96
CA TRP A 110 2.68 0.82 -17.15
C TRP A 110 4.10 1.22 -17.60
N THR A 111 4.26 1.52 -18.90
CA THR A 111 5.58 1.77 -19.52
C THR A 111 5.88 3.25 -19.75
N ASP A 112 4.86 4.11 -19.70
CA ASP A 112 4.92 5.52 -20.08
C ASP A 112 4.62 6.58 -19.00
N PRO A 113 4.45 6.27 -17.68
CA PRO A 113 4.36 7.31 -16.67
C PRO A 113 5.62 8.18 -16.64
N GLN A 114 5.43 9.51 -16.47
CA GLN A 114 6.52 10.48 -16.52
C GLN A 114 7.54 10.31 -15.41
N THR A 115 7.05 10.03 -14.21
CA THR A 115 7.89 9.90 -13.02
C THR A 115 7.70 8.55 -12.32
N THR A 116 8.63 8.18 -11.46
CA THR A 116 8.47 7.02 -10.58
C THR A 116 7.24 7.16 -9.69
N GLN A 117 6.91 8.39 -9.24
CA GLN A 117 5.74 8.65 -8.42
C GLN A 117 4.44 8.41 -9.21
N ASP A 118 4.35 8.90 -10.45
CA ASP A 118 3.21 8.61 -11.32
C ASP A 118 3.06 7.10 -11.50
N LYS A 119 4.16 6.41 -11.79
CA LYS A 119 4.15 4.96 -11.97
C LYS A 119 3.68 4.18 -10.74
N LEU A 120 4.04 4.62 -9.53
CA LEU A 120 3.51 4.09 -8.28
C LEU A 120 2.00 4.33 -8.17
N CYS A 121 1.52 5.52 -8.51
CA CYS A 121 0.10 5.84 -8.48
C CYS A 121 -0.70 5.01 -9.50
N PHE A 122 -0.20 4.84 -10.72
CA PHE A 122 -0.79 3.95 -11.73
C PHE A 122 -0.84 2.49 -11.24
N MET A 123 0.23 2.01 -10.62
CA MET A 123 0.31 0.66 -10.05
C MET A 123 -0.72 0.46 -8.91
N PHE A 124 -0.74 1.35 -7.91
CA PHE A 124 -1.66 1.24 -6.78
C PHE A 124 -3.11 1.51 -7.17
N GLY A 125 -3.36 2.46 -8.06
CA GLY A 125 -4.69 2.69 -8.64
C GLY A 125 -5.22 1.44 -9.34
N SER A 126 -4.35 0.76 -10.11
CA SER A 126 -4.69 -0.49 -10.78
C SER A 126 -4.89 -1.66 -9.83
N TYR A 127 -4.13 -1.71 -8.73
CA TYR A 127 -4.31 -2.72 -7.69
C TYR A 127 -5.72 -2.64 -7.07
N ASN A 128 -6.15 -1.43 -6.73
CA ASN A 128 -7.44 -1.18 -6.07
C ASN A 128 -8.63 -1.22 -7.05
N ALA A 129 -8.55 -0.53 -8.20
CA ALA A 129 -9.67 -0.35 -9.13
C ALA A 129 -9.66 -1.33 -10.31
N GLY A 130 -8.60 -2.10 -10.47
CA GLY A 130 -8.33 -2.92 -11.64
C GLY A 130 -7.69 -2.13 -12.78
N ILE A 131 -6.73 -2.74 -13.47
CA ILE A 131 -5.96 -2.12 -14.56
C ILE A 131 -6.87 -1.62 -15.69
N GLY A 132 -7.97 -2.32 -16.00
CA GLY A 132 -8.92 -1.89 -17.03
C GLY A 132 -9.62 -0.57 -16.70
N THR A 133 -9.89 -0.30 -15.42
CA THR A 133 -10.48 0.98 -14.98
C THR A 133 -9.50 2.12 -15.18
N ILE A 134 -8.26 1.94 -14.76
CA ILE A 134 -7.21 2.97 -14.91
C ILE A 134 -6.86 3.18 -16.39
N SER A 135 -6.84 2.12 -17.21
CA SER A 135 -6.66 2.25 -18.67
C SER A 135 -7.76 3.08 -19.32
N ARG A 136 -9.03 2.90 -18.92
CA ARG A 136 -10.13 3.75 -19.41
C ARG A 136 -9.98 5.20 -18.97
N ALA A 137 -9.57 5.46 -17.73
CA ALA A 137 -9.33 6.82 -17.24
C ALA A 137 -8.17 7.48 -18.02
N LYS A 138 -7.10 6.75 -18.31
CA LYS A 138 -5.99 7.20 -19.14
C LYS A 138 -6.42 7.57 -20.57
N ASN A 139 -7.27 6.74 -21.18
CA ASN A 139 -7.84 7.06 -22.50
C ASN A 139 -8.74 8.31 -22.42
N LYS A 140 -9.52 8.46 -21.35
CA LYS A 140 -10.34 9.65 -21.14
C LYS A 140 -9.48 10.92 -20.99
N ALA A 141 -8.38 10.87 -20.25
CA ALA A 141 -7.41 11.97 -20.16
C ALA A 141 -6.89 12.36 -21.54
N ARG A 142 -6.51 11.37 -22.37
CA ARG A 142 -6.06 11.61 -23.76
C ARG A 142 -7.14 12.27 -24.63
N GLU A 143 -8.39 11.80 -24.54
CA GLU A 143 -9.54 12.37 -25.27
C GLU A 143 -9.83 13.83 -24.86
N THR A 144 -9.55 14.20 -23.61
CA THR A 144 -9.72 15.54 -23.10
C THR A 144 -8.45 16.40 -23.20
N GLN A 145 -7.47 15.95 -23.98
CA GLN A 145 -6.20 16.65 -24.24
C GLN A 145 -5.36 16.90 -22.99
N LEU A 146 -5.55 16.11 -21.92
CA LEU A 146 -4.69 16.09 -20.76
C LEU A 146 -3.50 15.15 -20.96
N ASP A 147 -2.39 15.42 -20.27
CA ASP A 147 -1.24 14.52 -20.30
C ASP A 147 -1.57 13.21 -19.57
N HIS A 148 -1.85 12.18 -20.36
CA HIS A 148 -2.25 10.87 -19.88
C HIS A 148 -1.10 10.07 -19.24
N THR A 149 0.12 10.61 -19.18
CA THR A 149 1.30 9.97 -18.57
C THR A 149 1.51 10.37 -17.12
N VAL A 150 0.79 11.40 -16.64
CA VAL A 150 0.82 11.86 -15.25
C VAL A 150 -0.45 11.45 -14.49
N TRP A 151 -0.30 11.11 -13.21
CA TRP A 151 -1.42 10.68 -12.38
C TRP A 151 -2.44 11.79 -12.12
N GLU A 152 -2.03 13.04 -12.04
CA GLU A 152 -2.92 14.20 -11.86
C GLU A 152 -4.01 14.29 -12.92
N SER A 153 -3.68 13.94 -14.17
CA SER A 153 -4.67 13.86 -15.26
C SER A 153 -5.71 12.76 -15.03
N ILE A 154 -5.31 11.64 -14.43
CA ILE A 154 -6.22 10.56 -14.06
C ILE A 154 -7.17 11.01 -12.95
N GLU A 155 -6.66 11.72 -11.93
CA GLU A 155 -7.46 12.32 -10.87
C GLU A 155 -8.48 13.32 -11.44
N SER A 156 -8.06 14.16 -12.39
CA SER A 156 -8.91 15.17 -13.02
C SER A 156 -10.09 14.58 -13.78
N VAL A 157 -9.91 13.47 -14.49
CA VAL A 157 -10.99 12.81 -15.24
C VAL A 157 -11.83 11.85 -14.39
N ALA A 158 -11.33 11.41 -13.25
CA ALA A 158 -11.98 10.41 -12.39
C ALA A 158 -13.45 10.71 -12.06
N PRO A 159 -13.86 11.97 -11.73
CA PRO A 159 -15.26 12.29 -11.45
C PRO A 159 -16.21 12.08 -12.65
N THR A 160 -15.70 12.07 -13.86
CA THR A 160 -16.48 11.88 -15.10
C THR A 160 -16.66 10.40 -15.46
N MET A 161 -15.92 9.49 -14.80
CA MET A 161 -15.90 8.07 -15.10
C MET A 161 -17.05 7.32 -14.44
N ARG A 162 -18.00 6.84 -15.23
CA ARG A 162 -19.12 6.01 -14.73
C ARG A 162 -18.62 4.65 -14.25
N GLY A 163 -19.19 4.17 -13.13
CA GLY A 163 -18.90 2.83 -12.59
C GLY A 163 -17.56 2.69 -11.91
N TRP A 164 -16.78 3.76 -11.73
CA TRP A 164 -15.56 3.77 -10.96
C TRP A 164 -15.78 4.46 -9.61
N ARG A 165 -15.48 3.76 -8.53
CA ARG A 165 -15.50 4.30 -7.16
C ARG A 165 -14.22 5.12 -6.90
N TYR A 166 -14.00 6.16 -7.70
CA TYR A 166 -12.72 6.88 -7.76
C TYR A 166 -12.27 7.44 -6.41
N ARG A 167 -13.21 7.93 -5.57
CA ARG A 167 -12.85 8.46 -4.24
C ARG A 167 -12.21 7.40 -3.35
N GLU A 168 -12.63 6.13 -3.48
CA GLU A 168 -12.01 5.01 -2.77
C GLU A 168 -10.57 4.80 -3.26
N THR A 169 -10.37 4.79 -4.57
CA THR A 169 -9.05 4.58 -5.17
C THR A 169 -8.09 5.72 -4.87
N LEU A 170 -8.52 6.98 -4.97
CA LEU A 170 -7.67 8.14 -4.64
C LEU A 170 -7.33 8.15 -3.14
N GLY A 171 -8.32 7.96 -2.27
CA GLY A 171 -8.09 7.85 -0.83
C GLY A 171 -7.22 6.65 -0.43
N TYR A 172 -7.22 5.57 -1.20
CA TYR A 172 -6.32 4.44 -1.00
C TYR A 172 -4.86 4.84 -1.25
N ILE A 173 -4.57 5.55 -2.34
CA ILE A 173 -3.23 6.03 -2.66
C ILE A 173 -2.74 7.04 -1.60
N GLU A 174 -3.61 7.96 -1.16
CA GLU A 174 -3.30 8.89 -0.06
C GLU A 174 -2.96 8.16 1.24
N LYS A 175 -3.71 7.12 1.60
CA LYS A 175 -3.42 6.28 2.78
C LYS A 175 -2.05 5.61 2.68
N ILE A 176 -1.70 5.06 1.52
CA ILE A 176 -0.38 4.44 1.29
C ILE A 176 0.71 5.48 1.51
N ASN A 177 0.60 6.67 0.91
CA ASN A 177 1.58 7.74 1.07
C ASN A 177 1.72 8.17 2.54
N GLY A 178 0.61 8.30 3.26
CA GLY A 178 0.59 8.63 4.68
C GLY A 178 1.26 7.56 5.56
N TYR A 179 1.01 6.28 5.30
CA TYR A 179 1.66 5.18 5.99
C TYR A 179 3.14 5.07 5.63
N TYR A 180 3.49 5.25 4.35
CA TYR A 180 4.88 5.24 3.92
C TYR A 180 5.71 6.32 4.61
N ALA A 181 5.20 7.55 4.71
CA ALA A 181 5.87 8.63 5.43
C ALA A 181 6.11 8.29 6.92
N LYS A 182 5.18 7.59 7.58
CA LYS A 182 5.33 7.13 8.97
C LYS A 182 6.40 6.05 9.10
N VAL A 183 6.38 5.04 8.21
CA VAL A 183 7.34 3.92 8.21
C VAL A 183 8.75 4.39 7.86
N ALA A 184 8.90 5.33 6.94
CA ALA A 184 10.19 5.88 6.51
C ALA A 184 10.85 6.75 7.58
N LYS A 185 10.09 7.66 8.24
CA LYS A 185 10.62 8.57 9.29
C LYS A 185 11.20 7.81 10.48
N LYS A 186 10.58 6.72 10.90
CA LYS A 186 10.98 5.99 12.12
C LYS A 186 12.33 5.26 11.96
N GLN A 187 12.70 4.86 10.73
CA GLN A 187 13.99 4.21 10.49
C GLN A 187 15.17 5.19 10.46
N ASN A 188 14.94 6.45 10.07
CA ASN A 188 15.96 7.49 10.16
C ASN A 188 16.26 7.85 11.62
N GLY A 189 15.26 7.92 12.48
CA GLY A 189 15.45 8.14 13.92
C GLY A 189 16.18 7.01 14.67
N LEU A 190 16.11 5.76 14.20
CA LEU A 190 16.86 4.64 14.80
C LEU A 190 18.34 4.65 14.41
N LYS A 191 18.69 5.09 13.20
CA LYS A 191 20.09 5.22 12.77
C LYS A 191 20.86 6.29 13.55
N ASP A 192 20.15 7.32 14.05
CA ASP A 192 20.76 8.38 14.85
C ASP A 192 21.09 7.93 16.29
N PHE A 193 20.53 6.80 16.76
CA PHE A 193 20.79 6.21 18.08
C PHE A 193 21.84 5.09 18.06
N GLU A 194 22.09 4.43 16.92
CA GLU A 194 23.10 3.38 16.78
C GLU A 194 24.51 3.93 16.44
N GLY A 195 24.65 5.23 16.24
CA GLY A 195 25.88 5.93 15.89
C GLY A 195 26.53 6.75 17.01
N LYS A 196 26.20 6.48 18.31
CA LYS A 196 26.85 7.13 19.45
C LYS A 196 27.49 6.11 20.37
#